data_57eb597a2045a9987ea1d1e91487c2ee
#
_entry.id   57eb597a2045a9987ea1d1e91487c2ee
#
_cell.length_a   1.000
_cell.length_b   1.000
_cell.length_c   1.000
_cell.angle_alpha   90.00
_cell.angle_beta   90.00
_cell.angle_gamma   90.00
#
_symmetry.space_group_name_H-M   'P 1'
#
loop_
_entity.id
_entity.type
_entity.pdbx_description
1 polymer ?
#
loop_
_entity_poly.entity_id
_entity_poly.type
_entity_poly.pdbx_seq_one_letter_code
_entity_poly.pdbx_strand_id
1 'polypeptide(L)'
;AGSGTATGLKNINIRGLGAERSLVLMNGKRMAVTGATVGKGNQYVVDIGAFPTIAMERVELLKNGGAVTYGTDAMAGVWNYITRDEFQGFEISANSGFVNNSEGGDQNLGMIFGVGSDSGNLVVSFEYENRDRLNIYEHGQVDHKFGRWPLGISSFGNPGTFTPANYDTSNQVVDPECGKDWGNGGTAIERRANAWSGCGYTYVPFANIIDPQKRLKFLAQTKFEVSENMEVYGEFLWANLETIYEGSPSYPPTNPGANYFTFVPLSNPGLADLMANDMTAAQAAAFTGAGGALWWGRSLAGEGPAVQFPREHNTMRLVGGVRGSLPFAATDGLNYDLSVAYSEAVSDVGGTDVLTERFDQAVNGVGGPTCPRVSESATSADNDAIRGDASAGCYWFNPAGTGSTAAAGSALANSDMVRDWFTGRSSGLTENAYLVTDLVISGDLPIDTGAGNVAFAVGGQHRYYESEYNPTGDNRVDGAQPSPFHFLGVSLYNYLETVNWAVFGEAAIPLTDSLDVEVGVRYEDYDLDAVTKPKLSAFWDVSDSIAIRASYEQVFRVPTLPNNPTINLELYAPLGEYLSIETPVP
;
A
#
# COMPACT_ATOMS: atom_id res chain seq x y z
N ALA A 1 -8.57 8.86 5.08
CA ALA A 1 -7.61 8.64 4.02
C ALA A 1 -6.92 7.32 4.33
N GLY A 2 -7.05 6.33 3.45
CA GLY A 2 -6.25 5.12 3.52
C GLY A 2 -4.78 5.48 3.36
N SER A 3 -3.87 4.65 3.87
CA SER A 3 -2.46 4.84 3.58
C SER A 3 -2.28 4.80 2.07
N GLY A 4 -1.68 5.83 1.49
CA GLY A 4 -1.50 5.94 0.04
C GLY A 4 -0.72 4.78 -0.59
N THR A 5 -0.15 3.87 0.21
CA THR A 5 0.64 2.72 -0.27
C THR A 5 -0.20 1.67 -0.98
N ALA A 6 -1.48 1.50 -0.61
CA ALA A 6 -2.37 0.49 -1.17
C ALA A 6 -3.26 0.99 -2.32
N THR A 7 -2.99 2.18 -2.84
CA THR A 7 -3.78 2.79 -3.92
C THR A 7 -3.86 1.83 -5.12
N GLY A 8 -5.08 1.60 -5.59
CA GLY A 8 -5.36 0.73 -6.73
C GLY A 8 -5.47 -0.76 -6.41
N LEU A 9 -4.96 -1.26 -5.28
CA LEU A 9 -5.07 -2.67 -4.90
C LEU A 9 -6.51 -3.04 -4.56
N LYS A 10 -6.93 -4.23 -5.00
CA LYS A 10 -8.25 -4.79 -4.71
C LYS A 10 -8.10 -5.98 -3.76
N ASN A 11 -8.81 -5.99 -2.64
CA ASN A 11 -8.73 -7.06 -1.64
C ASN A 11 -10.11 -7.53 -1.19
N ILE A 12 -10.13 -8.67 -0.51
CA ILE A 12 -11.33 -9.25 0.08
C ILE A 12 -11.23 -9.17 1.60
N ASN A 13 -12.33 -8.75 2.22
CA ASN A 13 -12.46 -8.68 3.67
C ASN A 13 -13.81 -9.28 4.09
N ILE A 14 -13.80 -10.56 4.43
CA ILE A 14 -15.01 -11.28 4.82
C ILE A 14 -15.48 -10.78 6.18
N ARG A 15 -16.74 -10.34 6.25
CA ARG A 15 -17.39 -9.86 7.48
C ARG A 15 -16.68 -8.70 8.18
N GLY A 16 -15.76 -8.01 7.50
CA GLY A 16 -15.00 -6.91 8.10
C GLY A 16 -13.94 -7.34 9.13
N LEU A 17 -13.57 -8.63 9.15
CA LEU A 17 -12.62 -9.19 10.12
C LEU A 17 -11.15 -8.84 9.84
N GLY A 18 -10.87 -8.21 8.70
CA GLY A 18 -9.53 -7.91 8.20
C GLY A 18 -9.23 -8.71 6.93
N ALA A 19 -8.61 -8.03 5.96
CA ALA A 19 -8.35 -8.65 4.66
C ALA A 19 -7.32 -9.79 4.77
N GLU A 20 -6.38 -9.68 5.69
CA GLU A 20 -5.37 -10.73 5.97
C GLU A 20 -5.94 -11.99 6.64
N ARG A 21 -7.22 -11.98 7.06
CA ARG A 21 -7.92 -13.14 7.63
C ARG A 21 -8.81 -13.86 6.62
N SER A 22 -8.78 -13.39 5.38
CA SER A 22 -9.55 -13.92 4.25
C SER A 22 -8.58 -14.50 3.23
N LEU A 23 -8.40 -15.82 3.24
CA LEU A 23 -7.48 -16.46 2.31
C LEU A 23 -8.01 -16.36 0.87
N VAL A 24 -7.13 -15.98 -0.05
CA VAL A 24 -7.41 -15.93 -1.48
C VAL A 24 -6.58 -16.99 -2.19
N LEU A 25 -7.24 -17.79 -3.01
CA LEU A 25 -6.66 -18.83 -3.84
C LEU A 25 -7.02 -18.59 -5.31
N MET A 26 -6.19 -19.08 -6.21
CA MET A 26 -6.49 -19.24 -7.62
C MET A 26 -6.27 -20.72 -7.98
N ASN A 27 -7.32 -21.37 -8.51
CA ASN A 27 -7.33 -22.81 -8.80
C ASN A 27 -6.85 -23.65 -7.60
N GLY A 28 -7.28 -23.30 -6.39
CA GLY A 28 -6.93 -24.01 -5.16
C GLY A 28 -5.53 -23.76 -4.62
N LYS A 29 -4.68 -22.97 -5.29
CA LYS A 29 -3.28 -22.73 -4.90
C LYS A 29 -3.10 -21.30 -4.36
N ARG A 30 -2.23 -21.15 -3.34
CA ARG A 30 -1.89 -19.87 -2.72
C ARG A 30 -1.14 -18.93 -3.66
N MET A 31 -1.18 -17.63 -3.34
CA MET A 31 -0.46 -16.58 -4.02
C MET A 31 0.32 -15.71 -3.03
N ALA A 32 1.38 -15.05 -3.51
CA ALA A 32 2.09 -14.05 -2.75
C ALA A 32 1.18 -12.86 -2.43
N VAL A 33 1.36 -12.30 -1.24
CA VAL A 33 0.73 -11.03 -0.86
C VAL A 33 1.50 -9.86 -1.45
N THR A 34 0.82 -8.74 -1.68
CA THR A 34 1.46 -7.52 -2.18
C THR A 34 2.50 -6.97 -1.22
N GLY A 35 3.50 -6.27 -1.74
CA GLY A 35 4.45 -5.51 -0.94
C GLY A 35 3.89 -4.22 -0.33
N ALA A 36 2.65 -3.87 -0.64
CA ALA A 36 1.96 -2.71 -0.11
C ALA A 36 0.85 -3.12 0.87
N THR A 37 0.62 -2.29 1.87
CA THR A 37 -0.34 -2.57 2.94
C THR A 37 -1.66 -1.86 2.73
N VAL A 38 -2.76 -2.51 3.12
CA VAL A 38 -4.12 -1.96 3.09
C VAL A 38 -4.64 -1.69 4.50
N GLY A 39 -5.50 -0.68 4.63
CA GLY A 39 -6.25 -0.39 5.84
C GLY A 39 -5.43 0.10 7.03
N LYS A 40 -6.06 0.07 8.21
CA LYS A 40 -5.39 0.36 9.47
C LYS A 40 -4.71 -0.91 9.98
N GLY A 41 -3.43 -0.85 10.28
CA GLY A 41 -2.67 -1.98 10.81
C GLY A 41 -1.80 -2.71 9.78
N ASN A 42 -1.50 -2.07 8.65
CA ASN A 42 -0.52 -2.56 7.69
C ASN A 42 -0.78 -4.00 7.22
N GLN A 43 -1.98 -4.24 6.67
CA GLN A 43 -2.39 -5.57 6.21
C GLN A 43 -1.84 -5.86 4.82
N TYR A 44 -1.04 -6.90 4.69
CA TYR A 44 -0.59 -7.43 3.41
C TYR A 44 -1.64 -8.37 2.83
N VAL A 45 -1.97 -8.21 1.55
CA VAL A 45 -3.08 -8.92 0.91
C VAL A 45 -2.72 -9.39 -0.49
N VAL A 46 -3.40 -10.41 -0.98
CA VAL A 46 -3.39 -10.76 -2.39
C VAL A 46 -4.18 -9.71 -3.17
N ASP A 47 -3.59 -9.13 -4.23
CA ASP A 47 -4.32 -8.26 -5.15
C ASP A 47 -5.21 -9.08 -6.09
N ILE A 48 -6.49 -9.18 -5.77
CA ILE A 48 -7.46 -9.84 -6.66
C ILE A 48 -7.69 -9.09 -7.98
N GLY A 49 -7.24 -7.84 -8.05
CA GLY A 49 -7.23 -7.07 -9.29
C GLY A 49 -6.24 -7.60 -10.32
N ALA A 50 -5.29 -8.44 -9.93
CA ALA A 50 -4.35 -9.10 -10.84
C ALA A 50 -5.00 -10.20 -11.71
N PHE A 51 -6.22 -10.66 -11.34
CA PHE A 51 -6.89 -11.74 -12.07
C PHE A 51 -7.61 -11.21 -13.30
N PRO A 52 -7.37 -11.76 -14.52
CA PRO A 52 -8.13 -11.40 -15.70
C PRO A 52 -9.58 -11.86 -15.57
N THR A 53 -10.54 -10.92 -15.57
CA THR A 53 -11.96 -11.24 -15.35
C THR A 53 -12.55 -12.09 -16.47
N ILE A 54 -12.09 -11.91 -17.71
CA ILE A 54 -12.52 -12.70 -18.87
C ILE A 54 -12.13 -14.18 -18.76
N ALA A 55 -11.06 -14.47 -18.00
CA ALA A 55 -10.58 -15.84 -17.77
C ALA A 55 -11.22 -16.54 -16.56
N MET A 56 -12.04 -15.84 -15.77
CA MET A 56 -12.70 -16.42 -14.60
C MET A 56 -13.95 -17.20 -15.00
N GLU A 57 -14.08 -18.41 -14.50
CA GLU A 57 -15.29 -19.23 -14.65
C GLU A 57 -16.26 -18.97 -13.52
N ARG A 58 -15.77 -19.10 -12.27
CA ARG A 58 -16.55 -18.90 -11.05
C ARG A 58 -15.68 -18.55 -9.85
N VAL A 59 -16.33 -18.11 -8.80
CA VAL A 59 -15.70 -17.90 -7.50
C VAL A 59 -16.39 -18.78 -6.48
N GLU A 60 -15.62 -19.57 -5.78
CA GLU A 60 -16.07 -20.44 -4.69
C GLU A 60 -15.77 -19.78 -3.34
N LEU A 61 -16.75 -19.76 -2.46
CA LEU A 61 -16.62 -19.16 -1.13
C LEU A 61 -16.85 -20.20 -0.04
N LEU A 62 -15.80 -20.54 0.69
CA LEU A 62 -15.91 -21.22 1.97
C LEU A 62 -16.17 -20.18 3.06
N LYS A 63 -17.39 -20.16 3.60
CA LYS A 63 -17.85 -19.10 4.55
C LYS A 63 -17.40 -19.33 6.00
N ASN A 64 -16.91 -20.50 6.32
CA ASN A 64 -16.39 -20.86 7.64
C ASN A 64 -14.86 -20.86 7.61
N GLY A 65 -14.23 -21.09 8.76
CA GLY A 65 -12.80 -21.30 8.81
C GLY A 65 -12.38 -22.45 7.89
N GLY A 66 -11.24 -22.34 7.28
CA GLY A 66 -10.64 -23.34 6.39
C GLY A 66 -9.22 -23.69 6.80
N ALA A 67 -8.88 -23.45 8.07
CA ALA A 67 -7.50 -23.56 8.53
C ALA A 67 -6.98 -25.02 8.53
N VAL A 68 -7.84 -26.01 8.65
CA VAL A 68 -7.43 -27.42 8.58
C VAL A 68 -6.97 -27.76 7.17
N THR A 69 -7.77 -27.43 6.15
CA THR A 69 -7.44 -27.73 4.75
C THR A 69 -6.34 -26.82 4.20
N TYR A 70 -6.46 -25.51 4.45
CA TYR A 70 -5.63 -24.49 3.78
C TYR A 70 -4.55 -23.86 4.66
N GLY A 71 -4.58 -24.08 6.00
CA GLY A 71 -3.60 -23.53 6.95
C GLY A 71 -3.89 -22.09 7.36
N THR A 72 -2.84 -21.37 7.72
CA THR A 72 -2.90 -19.97 8.16
C THR A 72 -3.72 -19.08 7.22
N ASP A 73 -4.25 -17.95 7.72
CA ASP A 73 -4.99 -16.92 7.01
C ASP A 73 -6.45 -17.29 6.64
N ALA A 74 -6.81 -18.57 6.62
CA ALA A 74 -8.16 -19.05 6.36
C ALA A 74 -9.09 -18.94 7.58
N MET A 75 -9.07 -17.78 8.27
CA MET A 75 -9.83 -17.58 9.51
C MET A 75 -11.28 -17.17 9.27
N ALA A 76 -11.47 -16.14 8.43
CA ALA A 76 -12.79 -15.61 8.12
C ALA A 76 -13.49 -16.39 6.99
N GLY A 77 -12.71 -17.11 6.22
CA GLY A 77 -13.13 -17.93 5.08
C GLY A 77 -12.08 -17.97 3.99
N VAL A 78 -12.41 -18.66 2.90
CA VAL A 78 -11.54 -18.84 1.73
C VAL A 78 -12.29 -18.46 0.47
N TRP A 79 -11.65 -17.64 -0.37
CA TRP A 79 -12.09 -17.30 -1.72
C TRP A 79 -11.20 -18.00 -2.72
N ASN A 80 -11.78 -18.90 -3.52
CA ASN A 80 -11.09 -19.63 -4.56
C ASN A 80 -11.60 -19.18 -5.93
N TYR A 81 -10.73 -18.55 -6.71
CA TYR A 81 -11.01 -18.12 -8.07
C TYR A 81 -10.68 -19.26 -9.02
N ILE A 82 -11.71 -19.77 -9.70
CA ILE A 82 -11.58 -20.86 -10.68
C ILE A 82 -11.56 -20.24 -12.08
N THR A 83 -10.58 -20.63 -12.86
CA THR A 83 -10.38 -20.15 -14.23
C THR A 83 -11.07 -21.03 -15.26
N ARG A 84 -11.32 -20.50 -16.45
CA ARG A 84 -11.88 -21.18 -17.62
C ARG A 84 -10.78 -22.03 -18.29
N ASP A 85 -10.36 -23.10 -17.65
CA ASP A 85 -9.23 -23.92 -18.10
C ASP A 85 -9.55 -24.84 -19.30
N GLU A 86 -10.83 -25.01 -19.64
CA GLU A 86 -11.31 -25.81 -20.78
C GLU A 86 -11.91 -24.99 -21.92
N PHE A 87 -11.71 -23.65 -21.88
CA PHE A 87 -12.25 -22.79 -22.92
C PHE A 87 -11.70 -23.15 -24.30
N GLN A 88 -12.57 -23.18 -25.30
CA GLN A 88 -12.22 -23.38 -26.71
C GLN A 88 -12.85 -22.26 -27.56
N GLY A 89 -12.05 -21.71 -28.46
CA GLY A 89 -12.46 -20.63 -29.33
C GLY A 89 -11.81 -19.29 -29.00
N PHE A 90 -12.47 -18.21 -29.38
CA PHE A 90 -12.01 -16.84 -29.16
C PHE A 90 -13.17 -15.97 -28.67
N GLU A 91 -12.92 -15.22 -27.62
CA GLU A 91 -13.88 -14.26 -27.07
C GLU A 91 -13.17 -12.92 -26.82
N ILE A 92 -13.86 -11.83 -27.13
CA ILE A 92 -13.45 -10.46 -26.84
C ILE A 92 -14.55 -9.74 -26.06
N SER A 93 -14.17 -9.00 -25.03
CA SER A 93 -15.07 -8.17 -24.24
C SER A 93 -14.51 -6.75 -24.19
N ALA A 94 -15.37 -5.77 -24.46
CA ALA A 94 -15.01 -4.36 -24.35
C ALA A 94 -16.10 -3.63 -23.59
N ASN A 95 -15.72 -2.92 -22.52
CA ASN A 95 -16.62 -2.15 -21.68
C ASN A 95 -16.09 -0.73 -21.52
N SER A 96 -16.99 0.25 -21.43
CA SER A 96 -16.67 1.63 -21.11
C SER A 96 -17.72 2.20 -20.17
N GLY A 97 -17.29 2.76 -19.07
CA GLY A 97 -18.10 3.44 -18.07
C GLY A 97 -17.83 4.95 -18.07
N PHE A 98 -18.84 5.75 -17.71
CA PHE A 98 -18.74 7.19 -17.60
C PHE A 98 -19.34 7.65 -16.28
N VAL A 99 -18.72 8.65 -15.66
CA VAL A 99 -19.25 9.30 -14.45
C VAL A 99 -19.91 10.62 -14.85
N ASN A 100 -21.18 10.79 -14.50
CA ASN A 100 -21.89 12.04 -14.78
C ASN A 100 -21.25 13.23 -14.05
N ASN A 101 -21.12 14.36 -14.73
CA ASN A 101 -20.51 15.60 -14.23
C ASN A 101 -19.04 15.44 -13.81
N SER A 102 -18.30 14.54 -14.45
CA SER A 102 -16.88 14.37 -14.26
C SER A 102 -16.24 13.97 -15.59
N GLU A 103 -14.95 14.26 -15.74
CA GLU A 103 -14.15 13.75 -16.86
C GLU A 103 -13.73 12.28 -16.65
N GLY A 104 -14.05 11.69 -15.48
CA GLY A 104 -13.69 10.34 -15.11
C GLY A 104 -14.54 9.29 -15.83
N GLY A 105 -13.90 8.17 -16.12
CA GLY A 105 -14.50 6.98 -16.70
C GLY A 105 -13.65 5.75 -16.46
N ASP A 106 -14.12 4.62 -16.96
CA ASP A 106 -13.36 3.39 -16.97
C ASP A 106 -13.50 2.69 -18.33
N GLN A 107 -12.45 2.01 -18.74
CA GLN A 107 -12.37 1.24 -19.97
C GLN A 107 -11.74 -0.11 -19.64
N ASN A 108 -12.34 -1.17 -20.17
CA ASN A 108 -11.84 -2.52 -20.05
C ASN A 108 -11.90 -3.21 -21.42
N LEU A 109 -10.78 -3.85 -21.81
CA LEU A 109 -10.67 -4.69 -22.99
C LEU A 109 -10.09 -6.03 -22.56
N GLY A 110 -10.89 -7.08 -22.70
CA GLY A 110 -10.49 -8.46 -22.40
C GLY A 110 -10.52 -9.32 -23.66
N MET A 111 -9.58 -10.25 -23.78
CA MET A 111 -9.50 -11.27 -24.84
C MET A 111 -9.14 -12.60 -24.21
N ILE A 112 -9.80 -13.67 -24.66
CA ILE A 112 -9.45 -15.03 -24.30
C ILE A 112 -9.46 -15.90 -25.56
N PHE A 113 -8.45 -16.73 -25.68
CA PHE A 113 -8.30 -17.72 -26.74
C PHE A 113 -8.00 -19.08 -26.13
N GLY A 114 -8.66 -20.10 -26.64
CA GLY A 114 -8.43 -21.47 -26.20
C GLY A 114 -8.44 -22.43 -27.37
N VAL A 115 -7.54 -23.40 -27.33
CA VAL A 115 -7.46 -24.53 -28.24
C VAL A 115 -7.27 -25.81 -27.46
N GLY A 116 -7.98 -26.85 -27.83
CA GLY A 116 -7.91 -28.14 -27.15
C GLY A 116 -8.04 -29.30 -28.10
N SER A 117 -7.59 -30.46 -27.63
CA SER A 117 -7.74 -31.79 -28.22
C SER A 117 -8.17 -32.75 -27.11
N ASP A 118 -8.39 -34.02 -27.49
CA ASP A 118 -8.75 -35.09 -26.52
C ASP A 118 -7.65 -35.32 -25.46
N SER A 119 -6.39 -34.95 -25.75
CA SER A 119 -5.25 -35.18 -24.87
C SER A 119 -4.73 -33.90 -24.15
N GLY A 120 -5.30 -32.74 -24.41
CA GLY A 120 -4.86 -31.53 -23.71
C GLY A 120 -5.39 -30.25 -24.31
N ASN A 121 -5.17 -29.15 -23.58
CA ASN A 121 -5.58 -27.83 -24.02
C ASN A 121 -4.59 -26.74 -23.62
N LEU A 122 -4.74 -25.59 -24.27
CA LEU A 122 -4.07 -24.33 -23.95
C LEU A 122 -5.11 -23.22 -23.95
N VAL A 123 -5.18 -22.45 -22.89
CA VAL A 123 -5.99 -21.24 -22.80
C VAL A 123 -5.09 -20.07 -22.47
N VAL A 124 -5.25 -18.95 -23.21
CA VAL A 124 -4.50 -17.72 -23.02
C VAL A 124 -5.48 -16.56 -22.94
N SER A 125 -5.29 -15.67 -22.00
CA SER A 125 -6.09 -14.44 -21.87
C SER A 125 -5.21 -13.22 -21.66
N PHE A 126 -5.72 -12.10 -22.13
CA PHE A 126 -5.15 -10.77 -21.96
C PHE A 126 -6.26 -9.81 -21.54
N GLU A 127 -5.98 -8.93 -20.60
CA GLU A 127 -6.92 -7.89 -20.19
C GLU A 127 -6.20 -6.57 -19.93
N TYR A 128 -6.75 -5.48 -20.46
CA TYR A 128 -6.33 -4.11 -20.21
C TYR A 128 -7.45 -3.36 -19.53
N GLU A 129 -7.15 -2.73 -18.39
CA GLU A 129 -8.06 -1.81 -17.70
C GLU A 129 -7.41 -0.43 -17.63
N ASN A 130 -8.19 0.60 -17.95
CA ASN A 130 -7.85 2.00 -17.67
C ASN A 130 -8.98 2.62 -16.89
N ARG A 131 -8.67 3.28 -15.80
CA ARG A 131 -9.63 4.04 -14.99
C ARG A 131 -9.09 5.44 -14.78
N ASP A 132 -9.89 6.42 -15.11
CA ASP A 132 -9.55 7.81 -14.95
C ASP A 132 -9.73 8.25 -13.50
N ARG A 133 -9.07 9.35 -13.14
CA ARG A 133 -9.23 10.00 -11.85
C ARG A 133 -10.66 10.48 -11.64
N LEU A 134 -11.20 10.28 -10.44
CA LEU A 134 -12.40 10.94 -9.97
C LEU A 134 -12.07 11.78 -8.75
N ASN A 135 -11.89 13.07 -8.95
CA ASN A 135 -11.56 14.00 -7.86
C ASN A 135 -12.84 14.40 -7.11
N ILE A 136 -12.76 14.45 -5.79
CA ILE A 136 -13.91 14.75 -4.92
C ILE A 136 -14.43 16.20 -5.13
N TYR A 137 -13.53 17.12 -5.44
CA TYR A 137 -13.86 18.51 -5.68
C TYR A 137 -14.57 18.71 -7.03
N GLU A 138 -14.06 18.07 -8.09
CA GLU A 138 -14.63 18.14 -9.44
C GLU A 138 -16.04 17.52 -9.49
N HIS A 139 -16.30 16.51 -8.68
CA HIS A 139 -17.63 15.89 -8.60
C HIS A 139 -18.68 16.79 -7.93
N GLY A 140 -18.28 17.91 -7.35
CA GLY A 140 -19.19 18.91 -6.79
C GLY A 140 -19.92 18.51 -5.51
N GLN A 141 -19.58 17.36 -4.92
CA GLN A 141 -20.21 16.89 -3.67
C GLN A 141 -19.56 17.51 -2.42
N VAL A 142 -18.34 17.98 -2.54
CA VAL A 142 -17.59 18.57 -1.41
C VAL A 142 -17.19 20.00 -1.75
N ASP A 143 -17.65 20.93 -0.92
CA ASP A 143 -17.22 22.32 -0.95
C ASP A 143 -15.96 22.45 -0.06
N HIS A 144 -14.90 23.04 -0.59
CA HIS A 144 -13.65 23.31 0.14
C HIS A 144 -13.78 24.36 1.26
N LYS A 145 -14.97 24.90 1.46
CA LYS A 145 -15.24 25.87 2.52
C LYS A 145 -15.15 25.25 3.89
N PHE A 146 -14.41 25.88 4.79
CA PHE A 146 -14.16 25.45 6.16
C PHE A 146 -15.41 25.02 6.92
N GLY A 147 -16.55 25.69 6.69
CA GLY A 147 -17.80 25.38 7.36
C GLY A 147 -18.38 23.99 7.07
N ARG A 148 -18.05 23.41 5.90
CA ARG A 148 -18.54 22.09 5.49
C ARG A 148 -17.53 20.97 5.71
N TRP A 149 -16.23 21.26 5.69
CA TRP A 149 -15.17 20.26 5.82
C TRP A 149 -14.03 20.74 6.74
N PRO A 150 -14.27 20.96 8.03
CA PRO A 150 -13.28 21.50 8.94
C PRO A 150 -12.06 20.59 9.17
N LEU A 151 -12.19 19.27 8.91
CA LEU A 151 -11.11 18.29 9.05
C LEU A 151 -10.22 18.19 7.80
N GLY A 152 -10.62 18.81 6.68
CA GLY A 152 -9.85 18.85 5.43
C GLY A 152 -8.93 20.06 5.32
N ILE A 153 -8.69 20.78 6.42
CA ILE A 153 -7.85 21.99 6.44
C ILE A 153 -6.65 21.77 7.35
N SER A 154 -5.46 21.97 6.79
CA SER A 154 -4.20 22.00 7.53
C SER A 154 -3.96 23.37 8.13
N SER A 155 -3.32 23.40 9.29
CA SER A 155 -2.77 24.60 9.89
C SER A 155 -1.48 25.08 9.22
N PHE A 156 -0.82 24.22 8.43
CA PHE A 156 0.32 24.60 7.60
C PHE A 156 -0.21 25.16 6.28
N GLY A 157 -0.27 26.50 6.23
CA GLY A 157 -0.90 27.23 5.15
C GLY A 157 -0.04 27.41 3.92
N ASN A 158 -0.61 28.06 2.93
CA ASN A 158 0.07 28.53 1.74
C ASN A 158 -0.28 30.01 1.52
N PRO A 159 0.68 30.93 1.64
CA PRO A 159 2.12 30.75 1.83
C PRO A 159 2.55 30.42 3.26
N GLY A 160 1.80 30.78 4.26
CA GLY A 160 2.09 30.38 5.62
C GLY A 160 1.95 31.51 6.63
N THR A 161 2.56 31.27 7.78
CA THR A 161 2.52 32.17 8.94
C THR A 161 3.92 32.33 9.52
N PHE A 162 4.27 33.52 9.91
CA PHE A 162 5.55 33.89 10.51
C PHE A 162 5.35 34.26 11.97
N THR A 163 6.20 33.75 12.83
CA THR A 163 6.23 34.06 14.27
C THR A 163 7.66 34.50 14.62
N PRO A 164 7.88 35.51 15.49
CA PRO A 164 9.23 35.83 15.95
C PRO A 164 9.97 34.61 16.48
N ALA A 165 11.26 34.48 16.24
CA ALA A 165 12.03 33.26 16.53
C ALA A 165 12.07 32.87 18.03
N ASN A 166 11.63 33.72 18.91
CA ASN A 166 11.44 33.46 20.35
C ASN A 166 10.04 32.92 20.69
N TYR A 167 9.23 32.49 19.70
CA TYR A 167 7.86 31.98 19.85
C TYR A 167 6.84 33.02 20.38
N ASP A 168 7.08 34.31 20.18
CA ASP A 168 6.10 35.35 20.54
C ASP A 168 4.89 35.33 19.60
N THR A 169 3.88 34.55 19.92
CA THR A 169 2.66 34.42 19.12
C THR A 169 1.78 35.68 19.15
N SER A 170 2.03 36.64 20.06
CA SER A 170 1.30 37.90 20.10
C SER A 170 1.70 38.84 18.95
N ASN A 171 2.89 38.63 18.41
CA ASN A 171 3.43 39.33 17.25
C ASN A 171 3.47 38.47 15.97
N GLN A 172 2.70 37.39 15.95
CA GLN A 172 2.56 36.54 14.78
C GLN A 172 1.99 37.33 13.58
N VAL A 173 2.50 37.03 12.39
CA VAL A 173 2.04 37.62 11.13
C VAL A 173 1.60 36.52 10.16
N VAL A 174 0.38 36.63 9.71
CA VAL A 174 -0.13 35.83 8.59
C VAL A 174 0.33 36.52 7.30
N ASP A 175 0.87 35.77 6.38
CA ASP A 175 1.28 36.28 5.09
C ASP A 175 0.11 36.97 4.38
N PRO A 176 0.28 38.20 3.82
CA PRO A 176 -0.79 38.95 3.14
C PRO A 176 -1.34 38.24 1.89
N GLU A 177 -0.56 37.33 1.30
CA GLU A 177 -1.00 36.51 0.16
C GLU A 177 -1.90 35.35 0.59
N CYS A 178 -2.03 35.11 1.90
CA CYS A 178 -2.91 34.07 2.43
C CYS A 178 -4.38 34.35 2.07
N GLY A 179 -5.07 33.36 1.55
CA GLY A 179 -6.47 33.47 1.13
C GLY A 179 -6.68 34.06 -0.26
N LYS A 180 -5.63 34.44 -0.96
CA LYS A 180 -5.71 34.77 -2.38
C LYS A 180 -5.75 33.48 -3.19
N ASP A 181 -6.50 33.51 -4.29
CA ASP A 181 -6.63 32.35 -5.15
C ASP A 181 -5.37 32.12 -5.97
N TRP A 182 -4.54 31.20 -5.49
CA TRP A 182 -3.34 30.77 -6.19
C TRP A 182 -3.57 29.47 -6.98
N GLY A 183 -4.83 29.18 -7.29
CA GLY A 183 -5.22 27.94 -7.98
C GLY A 183 -5.24 26.71 -7.08
N ASN A 184 -4.65 26.76 -5.89
CA ASN A 184 -4.54 25.64 -4.94
C ASN A 184 -5.01 25.99 -3.51
N GLY A 185 -5.81 27.03 -3.35
CA GLY A 185 -6.62 27.24 -2.15
C GLY A 185 -5.87 27.61 -0.87
N GLY A 186 -5.01 28.63 -0.89
CA GLY A 186 -4.60 29.29 0.34
C GLY A 186 -5.84 29.88 1.03
N THR A 187 -6.19 29.39 2.21
CA THR A 187 -7.35 29.87 2.96
C THR A 187 -6.89 30.43 4.30
N ALA A 188 -7.27 31.68 4.60
CA ALA A 188 -7.15 32.19 5.96
C ALA A 188 -8.06 31.38 6.87
N ILE A 189 -7.52 30.78 7.93
CA ILE A 189 -8.33 30.10 8.93
C ILE A 189 -8.98 31.17 9.81
N GLU A 190 -10.31 31.27 9.75
CA GLU A 190 -11.07 32.07 10.68
C GLU A 190 -10.89 31.52 12.12
N ARG A 191 -10.67 32.42 13.09
CA ARG A 191 -10.52 32.09 14.49
C ARG A 191 -11.73 31.30 15.01
N ARG A 192 -11.49 30.09 15.53
CA ARG A 192 -12.33 29.57 16.60
C ARG A 192 -11.81 30.12 17.94
N ALA A 193 -12.70 30.56 18.83
CA ALA A 193 -12.36 30.91 20.20
C ALA A 193 -11.54 29.77 20.81
N ASN A 194 -10.30 30.03 21.25
CA ASN A 194 -9.28 29.11 21.73
C ASN A 194 -8.44 28.36 20.68
N ALA A 195 -8.53 28.66 19.39
CA ALA A 195 -7.68 28.05 18.38
C ALA A 195 -6.92 29.14 17.61
N TRP A 196 -5.69 28.82 17.41
CA TRP A 196 -4.70 29.26 16.50
C TRP A 196 -5.20 30.11 15.28
N SER A 197 -4.67 31.31 15.13
CA SER A 197 -4.96 32.18 13.98
C SER A 197 -3.76 32.17 13.06
N GLY A 198 -3.87 31.49 11.92
CA GLY A 198 -2.81 31.40 10.93
C GLY A 198 -3.34 31.21 9.54
N CYS A 199 -2.44 31.11 8.57
CA CYS A 199 -2.78 30.70 7.21
C CYS A 199 -3.11 29.20 7.19
N GLY A 200 -4.24 28.83 6.63
CA GLY A 200 -4.64 27.44 6.46
C GLY A 200 -4.47 26.95 5.02
N TYR A 201 -4.57 25.64 4.85
CA TYR A 201 -4.50 24.99 3.55
C TYR A 201 -5.53 23.89 3.42
N THR A 202 -6.22 23.81 2.29
CA THR A 202 -7.21 22.76 2.04
C THR A 202 -6.62 21.58 1.30
N TYR A 203 -6.94 20.37 1.75
CA TYR A 203 -6.56 19.12 1.06
C TYR A 203 -7.54 18.69 -0.02
N VAL A 204 -8.72 19.33 -0.08
CA VAL A 204 -9.81 18.90 -0.95
C VAL A 204 -9.43 18.81 -2.42
N PRO A 205 -8.66 19.76 -3.00
CA PRO A 205 -8.25 19.68 -4.41
C PRO A 205 -7.41 18.45 -4.76
N PHE A 206 -6.77 17.82 -3.76
CA PHE A 206 -5.90 16.65 -3.94
C PHE A 206 -6.58 15.34 -3.53
N ALA A 207 -7.81 15.42 -3.03
CA ALA A 207 -8.54 14.24 -2.58
C ALA A 207 -9.27 13.59 -3.77
N ASN A 208 -8.84 12.41 -4.14
CA ASN A 208 -9.53 11.58 -5.11
C ASN A 208 -10.49 10.62 -4.41
N ILE A 209 -11.68 10.43 -4.98
CA ILE A 209 -12.57 9.31 -4.66
C ILE A 209 -12.02 8.05 -5.30
N ILE A 210 -11.49 8.20 -6.52
CA ILE A 210 -10.85 7.15 -7.31
C ILE A 210 -9.55 7.73 -7.86
N ASP A 211 -8.43 7.08 -7.56
CA ASP A 211 -7.16 7.41 -8.16
C ASP A 211 -7.07 6.82 -9.58
N PRO A 212 -6.36 7.49 -10.52
CA PRO A 212 -6.17 6.96 -11.85
C PRO A 212 -5.36 5.67 -11.80
N GLN A 213 -5.74 4.68 -12.60
CA GLN A 213 -5.03 3.41 -12.65
C GLN A 213 -5.05 2.80 -14.05
N LYS A 214 -3.97 2.10 -14.36
CA LYS A 214 -3.87 1.25 -15.54
C LYS A 214 -3.47 -0.15 -15.09
N ARG A 215 -4.10 -1.16 -15.69
CA ARG A 215 -3.76 -2.56 -15.43
C ARG A 215 -3.57 -3.31 -16.73
N LEU A 216 -2.53 -4.11 -16.76
CA LEU A 216 -2.30 -5.13 -17.78
C LEU A 216 -2.30 -6.48 -17.10
N LYS A 217 -2.99 -7.46 -17.68
CA LYS A 217 -3.09 -8.80 -17.10
C LYS A 217 -2.93 -9.83 -18.22
N PHE A 218 -2.19 -10.86 -17.93
CA PHE A 218 -1.96 -11.98 -18.82
C PHE A 218 -2.07 -13.28 -18.02
N LEU A 219 -2.82 -14.24 -18.55
CA LEU A 219 -2.91 -15.59 -17.98
C LEU A 219 -2.76 -16.60 -19.13
N ALA A 220 -1.89 -17.57 -18.94
CA ALA A 220 -1.78 -18.76 -19.79
C ALA A 220 -1.89 -20.01 -18.92
N GLN A 221 -2.66 -20.97 -19.35
CA GLN A 221 -2.83 -22.22 -18.65
C GLN A 221 -2.96 -23.38 -19.64
N THR A 222 -2.42 -24.52 -19.25
CA THR A 222 -2.41 -25.71 -20.06
C THR A 222 -2.57 -26.96 -19.21
N LYS A 223 -3.18 -27.98 -19.77
CA LYS A 223 -3.19 -29.31 -19.22
C LYS A 223 -2.97 -30.34 -20.32
N PHE A 224 -2.35 -31.44 -19.99
CA PHE A 224 -2.02 -32.50 -20.92
C PHE A 224 -2.15 -33.87 -20.26
N GLU A 225 -2.98 -34.72 -20.82
CA GLU A 225 -3.14 -36.12 -20.42
C GLU A 225 -1.96 -36.95 -20.92
N VAL A 226 -1.09 -37.37 -20.01
CA VAL A 226 0.05 -38.23 -20.30
C VAL A 226 -0.39 -39.70 -20.41
N SER A 227 -1.39 -40.08 -19.61
CA SER A 227 -2.05 -41.37 -19.63
C SER A 227 -3.46 -41.25 -19.04
N GLU A 228 -4.27 -42.32 -19.13
CA GLU A 228 -5.62 -42.39 -18.53
C GLU A 228 -5.66 -42.05 -17.03
N ASN A 229 -4.52 -42.16 -16.32
CA ASN A 229 -4.42 -41.96 -14.88
C ASN A 229 -3.46 -40.80 -14.51
N MET A 230 -2.98 -40.03 -15.47
CA MET A 230 -2.02 -38.96 -15.20
C MET A 230 -2.21 -37.78 -16.15
N GLU A 231 -2.47 -36.62 -15.57
CA GLU A 231 -2.50 -35.31 -16.25
C GLU A 231 -1.39 -34.42 -15.67
N VAL A 232 -0.68 -33.72 -16.53
CA VAL A 232 0.26 -32.65 -16.20
C VAL A 232 -0.41 -31.33 -16.50
N TYR A 233 -0.28 -30.35 -15.62
CA TYR A 233 -0.83 -29.02 -15.83
C TYR A 233 0.18 -27.92 -15.50
N GLY A 234 -0.05 -26.75 -16.09
CA GLY A 234 0.76 -25.57 -15.85
C GLY A 234 -0.05 -24.29 -15.98
N GLU A 235 0.31 -23.29 -15.17
CA GLU A 235 -0.32 -21.99 -15.16
C GLU A 235 0.75 -20.90 -15.06
N PHE A 236 0.56 -19.80 -15.80
CA PHE A 236 1.37 -18.60 -15.70
C PHE A 236 0.45 -17.38 -15.65
N LEU A 237 0.56 -16.58 -14.62
CA LEU A 237 -0.11 -15.29 -14.45
C LEU A 237 0.94 -14.19 -14.36
N TRP A 238 0.70 -13.10 -15.07
CA TRP A 238 1.42 -11.84 -14.89
C TRP A 238 0.43 -10.68 -14.91
N ALA A 239 0.61 -9.75 -13.98
CA ALA A 239 -0.20 -8.55 -13.93
C ALA A 239 0.65 -7.36 -13.48
N ASN A 240 0.41 -6.21 -14.11
CA ASN A 240 0.99 -4.93 -13.75
C ASN A 240 -0.12 -3.95 -13.43
N LEU A 241 0.00 -3.23 -12.33
CA LEU A 241 -0.82 -2.09 -11.96
C LEU A 241 0.04 -0.86 -11.84
N GLU A 242 -0.26 0.17 -12.61
CA GLU A 242 0.24 1.52 -12.44
C GLU A 242 -0.86 2.43 -11.89
N THR A 243 -0.55 3.19 -10.85
CA THR A 243 -1.47 4.18 -10.28
C THR A 243 -0.69 5.36 -9.71
N ILE A 244 -1.36 6.50 -9.56
CA ILE A 244 -0.77 7.70 -8.99
C ILE A 244 -1.71 8.18 -7.87
N TYR A 245 -1.16 8.21 -6.65
CA TYR A 245 -1.79 8.94 -5.56
C TYR A 245 -1.33 10.39 -5.60
N GLU A 246 -2.27 11.32 -5.50
CA GLU A 246 -1.99 12.75 -5.46
C GLU A 246 -2.10 13.25 -4.02
N GLY A 247 -1.10 14.01 -3.58
CA GLY A 247 -1.04 14.60 -2.26
C GLY A 247 -0.81 16.09 -2.29
N SER A 248 -1.09 16.75 -1.18
CA SER A 248 -0.79 18.16 -1.02
C SER A 248 0.72 18.40 -0.97
N PRO A 249 1.20 19.59 -1.35
CA PRO A 249 2.60 19.97 -1.19
C PRO A 249 3.11 19.74 0.24
N SER A 250 4.38 19.41 0.36
CA SER A 250 5.05 19.15 1.62
C SER A 250 5.07 20.37 2.56
N TYR A 251 5.23 20.13 3.83
CA TYR A 251 5.32 21.14 4.89
C TYR A 251 6.45 20.76 5.87
N PRO A 252 6.95 21.71 6.68
CA PRO A 252 8.08 21.49 7.59
C PRO A 252 7.92 20.27 8.47
N PRO A 253 9.03 19.67 8.93
CA PRO A 253 9.07 18.31 9.42
C PRO A 253 8.13 18.06 10.59
N THR A 254 7.39 16.94 10.46
CA THR A 254 6.62 16.34 11.55
C THR A 254 7.36 15.16 12.17
N ASN A 255 8.57 14.85 11.69
CA ASN A 255 9.35 13.73 12.19
C ASN A 255 9.83 13.97 13.63
N PRO A 256 9.86 12.94 14.48
CA PRO A 256 10.37 13.04 15.84
C PRO A 256 11.81 13.56 15.87
N GLY A 257 12.04 14.66 16.56
CA GLY A 257 13.36 15.28 16.69
C GLY A 257 13.63 16.45 15.75
N ALA A 258 12.77 16.71 14.76
CA ALA A 258 12.84 17.91 13.94
C ALA A 258 11.92 19.01 14.51
N ASN A 259 12.35 20.26 14.39
CA ASN A 259 11.51 21.40 14.76
C ASN A 259 10.36 21.53 13.75
N TYR A 260 9.13 21.71 14.24
CA TYR A 260 7.94 21.93 13.39
C TYR A 260 7.98 23.22 12.58
N PHE A 261 9.03 23.99 12.67
CA PHE A 261 9.17 25.33 12.10
C PHE A 261 10.52 25.43 11.41
N THR A 262 10.52 26.11 10.25
CA THR A 262 11.74 26.50 9.60
C THR A 262 12.17 27.89 10.12
N PHE A 263 13.42 28.02 10.55
CA PHE A 263 13.99 29.29 10.90
C PHE A 263 14.28 30.11 9.64
N VAL A 264 13.80 31.35 9.59
CA VAL A 264 14.00 32.29 8.50
C VAL A 264 14.81 33.48 9.04
N PRO A 265 16.06 33.71 8.54
CA PRO A 265 16.90 34.78 9.03
C PRO A 265 16.37 36.16 8.56
N LEU A 266 16.69 37.20 9.30
CA LEU A 266 16.33 38.62 8.94
C LEU A 266 16.87 39.02 7.57
N SER A 267 17.96 38.41 7.11
CA SER A 267 18.55 38.64 5.78
C SER A 267 17.78 37.97 4.63
N ASN A 268 16.80 37.10 4.93
CA ASN A 268 15.99 36.52 3.88
C ASN A 268 15.16 37.62 3.18
N PRO A 269 15.23 37.72 1.84
CA PRO A 269 14.58 38.82 1.12
C PRO A 269 13.06 38.86 1.31
N GLY A 270 12.40 37.70 1.44
CA GLY A 270 10.97 37.64 1.68
C GLY A 270 10.56 38.08 3.08
N LEU A 271 11.32 37.70 4.11
CA LEU A 271 11.06 38.19 5.46
C LEU A 271 11.34 39.68 5.56
N ALA A 272 12.42 40.18 4.94
CA ALA A 272 12.75 41.60 4.93
C ALA A 272 11.67 42.45 4.24
N ASP A 273 11.14 41.97 3.11
CA ASP A 273 10.03 42.60 2.38
C ASP A 273 8.75 42.65 3.24
N LEU A 274 8.37 41.50 3.84
CA LEU A 274 7.22 41.40 4.74
C LEU A 274 7.33 42.34 5.94
N MET A 275 8.53 42.44 6.54
CA MET A 275 8.79 43.36 7.65
C MET A 275 8.68 44.85 7.25
N ALA A 276 9.11 45.18 6.04
CA ALA A 276 9.11 46.57 5.54
C ALA A 276 7.74 47.05 5.10
N ASN A 277 6.91 46.15 4.52
CA ASN A 277 5.70 46.56 3.81
C ASN A 277 4.40 46.13 4.51
N ASP A 278 4.41 45.05 5.30
CA ASP A 278 3.19 44.40 5.80
C ASP A 278 3.14 44.26 7.32
N MET A 279 4.21 44.57 8.05
CA MET A 279 4.24 44.55 9.51
C MET A 279 4.06 45.92 10.12
N THR A 280 3.42 45.97 11.30
CA THR A 280 3.50 47.15 12.15
C THR A 280 4.91 47.32 12.71
N ALA A 281 5.27 48.54 13.11
CA ALA A 281 6.59 48.83 13.72
C ALA A 281 6.85 47.94 14.96
N ALA A 282 5.83 47.65 15.74
CA ALA A 282 5.95 46.78 16.91
C ALA A 282 6.25 45.33 16.52
N GLN A 283 5.57 44.79 15.51
CA GLN A 283 5.84 43.45 14.97
C GLN A 283 7.27 43.37 14.40
N ALA A 284 7.64 44.29 13.51
CA ALA A 284 8.99 44.34 12.94
C ALA A 284 10.08 44.39 14.03
N ALA A 285 9.87 45.18 15.09
CA ALA A 285 10.77 45.24 16.23
C ALA A 285 10.85 43.88 16.99
N ALA A 286 9.74 43.18 17.13
CA ALA A 286 9.73 41.85 17.77
C ALA A 286 10.52 40.80 16.95
N PHE A 287 10.38 40.78 15.62
CA PHE A 287 11.17 39.91 14.74
C PHE A 287 12.65 40.27 14.78
N THR A 288 12.99 41.58 14.76
CA THR A 288 14.37 42.04 14.88
C THR A 288 14.97 41.63 16.23
N GLY A 289 14.24 41.84 17.34
CA GLY A 289 14.68 41.45 18.66
C GLY A 289 14.86 39.95 18.87
N ALA A 290 14.10 39.13 18.11
CA ALA A 290 14.21 37.68 18.10
C ALA A 290 15.29 37.15 17.14
N GLY A 291 15.87 37.97 16.28
CA GLY A 291 16.91 37.60 15.33
C GLY A 291 16.41 36.89 14.06
N GLY A 292 15.10 36.80 13.85
CA GLY A 292 14.49 36.14 12.71
C GLY A 292 13.06 35.68 12.97
N ALA A 293 12.58 34.83 12.12
CA ALA A 293 11.25 34.24 12.17
C ALA A 293 11.28 32.70 12.24
N LEU A 294 10.24 32.15 12.82
CA LEU A 294 9.81 30.75 12.63
C LEU A 294 8.66 30.75 11.64
N TRP A 295 8.86 30.07 10.53
CA TRP A 295 7.86 29.98 9.49
C TRP A 295 7.18 28.59 9.52
N TRP A 296 5.89 28.59 9.35
CA TRP A 296 5.07 27.41 9.15
C TRP A 296 4.18 27.60 7.94
N GLY A 297 4.51 26.84 6.94
CA GLY A 297 3.87 26.92 5.64
C GLY A 297 4.15 25.67 4.82
N ARG A 298 3.87 25.75 3.54
CA ARG A 298 4.10 24.65 2.61
C ARG A 298 5.29 24.95 1.74
N SER A 299 6.28 24.08 1.78
CA SER A 299 7.58 24.29 1.13
C SER A 299 7.51 24.35 -0.40
N LEU A 300 6.52 23.71 -1.01
CA LEU A 300 6.30 23.68 -2.46
C LEU A 300 4.98 24.32 -2.87
N ALA A 301 4.30 25.00 -1.96
CA ALA A 301 2.99 25.57 -2.21
C ALA A 301 3.05 26.81 -3.14
N GLY A 302 2.01 26.98 -3.93
CA GLY A 302 1.84 28.10 -4.86
C GLY A 302 2.36 27.85 -6.26
N GLU A 303 3.15 26.81 -6.47
CA GLU A 303 3.78 26.56 -7.76
C GLU A 303 3.92 25.06 -8.02
N GLY A 304 3.27 24.59 -9.06
CA GLY A 304 3.39 23.24 -9.54
C GLY A 304 2.20 22.32 -9.21
N PRO A 305 2.18 21.18 -9.81
CA PRO A 305 1.14 20.18 -9.62
C PRO A 305 1.17 19.62 -8.19
N ALA A 306 0.08 18.97 -7.80
CA ALA A 306 0.06 18.11 -6.63
C ALA A 306 1.32 17.24 -6.56
N VAL A 307 1.82 17.00 -5.35
CA VAL A 307 2.89 16.02 -5.17
C VAL A 307 2.35 14.67 -5.61
N GLN A 308 3.02 14.06 -6.57
CA GLN A 308 2.62 12.77 -7.13
C GLN A 308 3.38 11.65 -6.45
N PHE A 309 2.65 10.63 -6.07
CA PHE A 309 3.17 9.41 -5.49
C PHE A 309 2.86 8.25 -6.45
N PRO A 310 3.73 8.01 -7.45
CA PRO A 310 3.57 6.89 -8.36
C PRO A 310 3.67 5.57 -7.58
N ARG A 311 2.85 4.63 -7.98
CA ARG A 311 2.79 3.27 -7.44
C ARG A 311 2.80 2.32 -8.62
N GLU A 312 3.66 1.35 -8.56
CA GLU A 312 3.67 0.23 -9.49
C GLU A 312 3.63 -1.08 -8.72
N HIS A 313 2.71 -1.94 -9.09
CA HIS A 313 2.57 -3.25 -8.47
C HIS A 313 2.59 -4.32 -9.56
N ASN A 314 3.60 -5.18 -9.49
CA ASN A 314 3.76 -6.32 -10.37
C ASN A 314 3.44 -7.61 -9.62
N THR A 315 2.64 -8.47 -10.21
CA THR A 315 2.34 -9.80 -9.67
C THR A 315 2.67 -10.83 -10.72
N MET A 316 3.46 -11.84 -10.36
CA MET A 316 3.77 -12.99 -11.20
C MET A 316 3.43 -14.28 -10.45
N ARG A 317 2.94 -15.29 -11.17
CA ARG A 317 2.69 -16.61 -10.63
C ARG A 317 2.97 -17.68 -11.68
N LEU A 318 3.66 -18.72 -11.27
CA LEU A 318 3.93 -19.91 -12.06
C LEU A 318 3.52 -21.14 -11.25
N VAL A 319 2.72 -22.03 -11.83
CA VAL A 319 2.34 -23.29 -11.22
C VAL A 319 2.63 -24.41 -12.19
N GLY A 320 3.18 -25.49 -11.68
CA GLY A 320 3.30 -26.75 -12.37
C GLY A 320 2.84 -27.89 -11.48
N GLY A 321 2.12 -28.84 -12.03
CA GLY A 321 1.65 -29.96 -11.25
C GLY A 321 1.34 -31.19 -12.07
N VAL A 322 1.13 -32.28 -11.34
CA VAL A 322 0.69 -33.56 -11.87
C VAL A 322 -0.43 -34.09 -10.99
N ARG A 323 -1.53 -34.49 -11.60
CA ARG A 323 -2.68 -35.06 -10.91
C ARG A 323 -3.21 -36.30 -11.65
N GLY A 324 -3.95 -37.14 -10.94
CA GLY A 324 -4.53 -38.32 -11.55
C GLY A 324 -5.04 -39.32 -10.53
N SER A 325 -5.22 -40.56 -10.94
CA SER A 325 -5.66 -41.64 -10.10
C SER A 325 -4.54 -42.63 -9.78
N LEU A 326 -4.62 -43.25 -8.59
CA LEU A 326 -3.68 -44.28 -8.14
C LEU A 326 -4.20 -45.67 -8.50
N PRO A 327 -3.60 -46.38 -9.48
CA PRO A 327 -4.13 -47.65 -9.98
C PRO A 327 -3.92 -48.84 -9.02
N PHE A 328 -3.20 -48.65 -7.92
CA PHE A 328 -2.85 -49.73 -6.97
C PHE A 328 -3.78 -49.84 -5.78
N ALA A 329 -4.72 -48.91 -5.63
CA ALA A 329 -5.62 -48.94 -4.49
C ALA A 329 -6.67 -50.02 -4.65
N ALA A 330 -6.92 -50.78 -3.57
CA ALA A 330 -8.01 -51.75 -3.49
C ALA A 330 -9.40 -51.07 -3.58
N THR A 331 -9.43 -49.79 -3.76
CA THR A 331 -10.60 -48.90 -3.86
C THR A 331 -10.55 -48.19 -5.21
N ASP A 332 -11.60 -48.30 -5.99
CA ASP A 332 -11.80 -47.51 -7.20
C ASP A 332 -12.00 -46.06 -6.76
N GLY A 333 -10.95 -45.21 -6.89
CA GLY A 333 -11.18 -43.80 -6.67
C GLY A 333 -10.15 -43.01 -5.85
N LEU A 334 -8.94 -43.53 -5.60
CA LEU A 334 -7.89 -42.71 -5.00
C LEU A 334 -7.29 -41.75 -6.05
N ASN A 335 -7.36 -40.47 -5.76
CA ASN A 335 -6.79 -39.40 -6.59
C ASN A 335 -5.58 -38.77 -5.90
N TYR A 336 -4.67 -38.24 -6.68
CA TYR A 336 -3.54 -37.43 -6.19
C TYR A 336 -3.40 -36.13 -6.95
N ASP A 337 -2.91 -35.10 -6.28
CA ASP A 337 -2.47 -33.84 -6.86
C ASP A 337 -1.15 -33.43 -6.18
N LEU A 338 -0.07 -33.38 -6.96
CA LEU A 338 1.23 -32.86 -6.57
C LEU A 338 1.50 -31.59 -7.38
N SER A 339 1.77 -30.48 -6.70
CA SER A 339 2.03 -29.22 -7.36
C SER A 339 3.15 -28.43 -6.69
N VAL A 340 3.79 -27.59 -7.49
CA VAL A 340 4.71 -26.53 -7.07
C VAL A 340 4.18 -25.22 -7.63
N ALA A 341 3.99 -24.25 -6.75
CA ALA A 341 3.53 -22.91 -7.08
C ALA A 341 4.58 -21.89 -6.61
N TYR A 342 5.13 -21.13 -7.54
CA TYR A 342 5.91 -19.94 -7.26
C TYR A 342 5.06 -18.71 -7.54
N SER A 343 5.07 -17.75 -6.64
CA SER A 343 4.43 -16.45 -6.88
C SER A 343 5.23 -15.33 -6.24
N GLU A 344 5.23 -14.19 -6.90
CA GLU A 344 5.96 -13.01 -6.51
C GLU A 344 5.07 -11.78 -6.68
N ALA A 345 5.15 -10.86 -5.74
CA ALA A 345 4.47 -9.58 -5.79
C ALA A 345 5.47 -8.46 -5.43
N VAL A 346 5.79 -7.64 -6.43
CA VAL A 346 6.72 -6.51 -6.31
C VAL A 346 5.93 -5.21 -6.28
N SER A 347 6.22 -4.36 -5.32
CA SER A 347 5.61 -3.02 -5.19
C SER A 347 6.69 -1.96 -5.17
N ASP A 348 6.74 -1.11 -6.20
CA ASP A 348 7.50 0.14 -6.19
C ASP A 348 6.60 1.27 -5.73
N VAL A 349 6.94 1.84 -4.59
CA VAL A 349 6.19 2.92 -3.95
C VAL A 349 7.09 4.11 -3.81
N GLY A 350 6.81 5.19 -4.55
CA GLY A 350 7.61 6.40 -4.53
C GLY A 350 6.79 7.66 -4.23
N GLY A 351 7.48 8.72 -3.93
CA GLY A 351 6.92 10.07 -3.76
C GLY A 351 8.01 11.12 -3.76
N THR A 352 7.65 12.35 -4.07
CA THR A 352 8.55 13.50 -3.96
C THR A 352 8.30 14.21 -2.63
N ASP A 353 9.38 14.69 -2.02
CA ASP A 353 9.31 15.48 -0.81
C ASP A 353 10.50 16.46 -0.76
N VAL A 354 10.47 17.35 0.20
CA VAL A 354 11.52 18.34 0.40
C VAL A 354 12.64 17.76 1.25
N LEU A 355 13.87 17.87 0.78
CA LEU A 355 15.08 17.54 1.52
C LEU A 355 15.38 18.65 2.54
N THR A 356 15.24 18.32 3.82
CA THR A 356 15.24 19.26 4.95
C THR A 356 16.50 20.14 4.96
N GLU A 357 17.67 19.53 4.87
CA GLU A 357 18.94 20.25 4.91
C GLU A 357 19.10 21.22 3.73
N ARG A 358 18.76 20.78 2.51
CA ARG A 358 18.83 21.63 1.32
C ARG A 358 17.81 22.77 1.38
N PHE A 359 16.64 22.52 1.93
CA PHE A 359 15.64 23.55 2.14
C PHE A 359 16.12 24.62 3.13
N ASP A 360 16.68 24.19 4.26
CA ASP A 360 17.26 25.12 5.25
C ASP A 360 18.41 25.92 4.66
N GLN A 361 19.27 25.32 3.86
CA GLN A 361 20.33 26.01 3.13
C GLN A 361 19.75 27.06 2.17
N ALA A 362 18.69 26.74 1.43
CA ALA A 362 18.05 27.69 0.53
C ALA A 362 17.36 28.83 1.26
N VAL A 363 16.65 28.56 2.37
CA VAL A 363 16.04 29.62 3.20
C VAL A 363 17.10 30.57 3.79
N ASN A 364 18.32 30.08 4.01
CA ASN A 364 19.46 30.84 4.51
C ASN A 364 20.36 31.40 3.39
N GLY A 365 19.97 31.33 2.12
CA GLY A 365 20.65 31.97 0.99
C GLY A 365 21.89 31.25 0.46
N VAL A 366 22.10 30.00 0.88
CA VAL A 366 23.20 29.15 0.37
C VAL A 366 22.67 27.95 -0.40
N GLY A 367 21.44 28.05 -0.94
CA GLY A 367 20.82 27.06 -1.78
C GLY A 367 21.40 27.01 -3.18
N GLY A 368 21.38 25.86 -3.79
CA GLY A 368 21.80 25.63 -5.18
C GLY A 368 22.86 24.55 -5.32
N PRO A 369 22.82 23.83 -6.44
CA PRO A 369 23.71 22.67 -6.67
C PRO A 369 25.19 23.06 -6.82
N THR A 370 25.47 24.27 -7.21
CA THR A 370 26.83 24.78 -7.46
C THR A 370 27.30 25.80 -6.42
N CYS A 371 26.49 26.07 -5.37
CA CYS A 371 26.88 27.01 -4.33
C CYS A 371 28.12 26.50 -3.57
N PRO A 372 29.24 27.26 -3.54
CA PRO A 372 30.48 26.82 -2.94
C PRO A 372 30.48 27.01 -1.42
N ARG A 373 29.57 26.34 -0.73
CA ARG A 373 29.45 26.42 0.75
C ARG A 373 30.74 26.02 1.43
N VAL A 374 31.15 26.82 2.37
CA VAL A 374 32.32 26.56 3.24
C VAL A 374 31.89 25.62 4.39
N SER A 375 30.65 25.72 4.82
CA SER A 375 30.02 24.87 5.83
C SER A 375 28.68 24.38 5.35
N GLU A 376 28.37 23.11 5.59
CA GLU A 376 27.03 22.51 5.32
C GLU A 376 25.96 23.09 6.27
N SER A 377 26.35 23.60 7.44
CA SER A 377 25.40 24.26 8.33
C SER A 377 24.83 25.53 7.68
N ALA A 378 23.51 25.55 7.45
CA ALA A 378 22.78 26.61 6.79
C ALA A 378 23.00 27.99 7.48
N THR A 379 23.14 27.98 8.79
CA THR A 379 23.27 29.19 9.61
C THR A 379 24.71 29.59 9.92
N SER A 380 25.73 28.88 9.39
CA SER A 380 27.15 29.18 9.66
C SER A 380 27.53 30.54 9.11
N ALA A 381 28.22 31.35 9.93
CA ALA A 381 28.79 32.63 9.53
C ALA A 381 29.87 32.48 8.44
N ASP A 382 30.49 31.31 8.31
CA ASP A 382 31.48 31.03 7.26
C ASP A 382 30.89 31.17 5.84
N ASN A 383 29.58 31.05 5.72
CA ASN A 383 28.87 31.20 4.46
C ASN A 383 28.37 32.66 4.19
N ASP A 384 28.52 33.59 5.12
CA ASP A 384 27.91 34.95 5.00
C ASP A 384 28.34 35.73 3.74
N ALA A 385 29.57 35.50 3.29
CA ALA A 385 30.11 36.19 2.11
C ALA A 385 29.44 35.77 0.79
N ILE A 386 28.78 34.60 0.75
CA ILE A 386 28.20 34.01 -0.48
C ILE A 386 26.67 33.96 -0.44
N ARG A 387 26.02 34.38 0.66
CA ARG A 387 24.56 34.29 0.80
C ARG A 387 23.85 35.10 -0.28
N GLY A 388 23.09 34.43 -1.12
CA GLY A 388 22.33 35.02 -2.22
C GLY A 388 23.17 35.52 -3.36
N ASP A 389 24.45 35.17 -3.43
CA ASP A 389 25.31 35.51 -4.57
C ASP A 389 24.99 34.55 -5.76
N ALA A 390 24.08 34.99 -6.60
CA ALA A 390 23.68 34.23 -7.78
C ALA A 390 24.87 34.00 -8.76
N SER A 391 25.89 34.87 -8.74
CA SER A 391 27.09 34.68 -9.58
C SER A 391 27.97 33.53 -9.10
N ALA A 392 27.91 33.23 -7.80
CA ALA A 392 28.51 32.05 -7.18
C ALA A 392 27.61 30.81 -7.23
N GLY A 393 26.38 30.92 -7.74
CA GLY A 393 25.40 29.84 -7.75
C GLY A 393 24.67 29.65 -6.44
N CYS A 394 24.68 30.63 -5.55
CA CYS A 394 23.98 30.59 -4.26
C CYS A 394 22.69 31.42 -4.31
N TYR A 395 21.58 30.80 -3.94
CA TYR A 395 20.26 31.39 -4.07
C TYR A 395 19.48 31.35 -2.76
N TRP A 396 18.61 32.34 -2.57
CA TRP A 396 17.59 32.33 -1.56
C TRP A 396 16.37 31.53 -2.00
N PHE A 397 15.73 30.85 -1.05
CA PHE A 397 14.33 30.50 -1.14
C PHE A 397 13.53 31.45 -0.24
N ASN A 398 12.55 32.13 -0.84
CA ASN A 398 11.63 33.03 -0.16
C ASN A 398 10.36 32.23 0.26
N PRO A 399 10.15 31.98 1.57
CA PRO A 399 8.96 31.26 2.04
C PRO A 399 7.71 32.14 2.12
N ALA A 400 7.81 33.48 1.94
CA ALA A 400 6.66 34.37 1.86
C ALA A 400 5.96 34.25 0.50
N GLY A 401 4.71 34.70 0.45
CA GLY A 401 3.90 34.69 -0.76
C GLY A 401 4.50 35.39 -1.94
N THR A 402 5.28 36.46 -1.67
CA THR A 402 6.05 37.16 -2.70
C THR A 402 7.05 36.26 -3.42
N GLY A 403 7.49 35.15 -2.82
CA GLY A 403 8.32 34.15 -3.51
C GLY A 403 7.70 33.57 -4.77
N SER A 404 6.38 33.48 -4.80
CA SER A 404 5.62 32.94 -5.93
C SER A 404 4.93 33.99 -6.78
N THR A 405 4.67 35.20 -6.22
CA THR A 405 3.91 36.26 -6.92
C THR A 405 4.80 37.34 -7.52
N ALA A 406 6.05 37.43 -7.06
CA ALA A 406 7.00 38.45 -7.59
C ALA A 406 7.40 38.14 -9.04
N ALA A 407 7.73 39.18 -9.78
CA ALA A 407 8.18 39.05 -11.17
C ALA A 407 9.42 38.14 -11.26
N ALA A 408 9.40 37.23 -12.22
CA ALA A 408 10.53 36.34 -12.46
C ALA A 408 11.85 37.09 -12.62
N GLY A 409 12.89 36.62 -11.95
CA GLY A 409 14.20 37.27 -11.92
C GLY A 409 14.35 38.41 -10.92
N SER A 410 13.30 38.75 -10.15
CA SER A 410 13.44 39.67 -8.99
C SER A 410 14.11 38.94 -7.83
N ALA A 411 14.67 39.70 -6.90
CA ALA A 411 15.29 39.15 -5.69
C ALA A 411 14.28 38.40 -4.77
N LEU A 412 12.99 38.65 -4.95
CA LEU A 412 11.92 38.00 -4.17
C LEU A 412 11.43 36.71 -4.80
N ALA A 413 11.55 36.56 -6.14
CA ALA A 413 11.01 35.40 -6.84
C ALA A 413 11.83 34.12 -6.59
N ASN A 414 11.17 33.05 -6.29
CA ASN A 414 11.79 31.72 -6.17
C ASN A 414 12.19 31.17 -7.55
N SER A 415 13.35 30.56 -7.62
CA SER A 415 13.86 29.91 -8.82
C SER A 415 13.42 28.44 -8.86
N ASP A 416 12.94 27.96 -10.02
CA ASP A 416 12.66 26.54 -10.27
C ASP A 416 13.87 25.68 -9.95
N MET A 417 15.07 26.11 -10.38
CA MET A 417 16.32 25.40 -10.13
C MET A 417 16.56 25.14 -8.63
N VAL A 418 16.24 26.10 -7.75
CA VAL A 418 16.41 25.94 -6.29
C VAL A 418 15.38 24.99 -5.75
N ARG A 419 14.13 25.06 -6.24
CA ARG A 419 13.07 24.13 -5.85
C ARG A 419 13.39 22.70 -6.28
N ASP A 420 13.83 22.50 -7.51
CA ASP A 420 14.23 21.19 -8.00
C ASP A 420 15.42 20.63 -7.19
N TRP A 421 16.35 21.49 -6.80
CA TRP A 421 17.53 21.09 -6.04
C TRP A 421 17.20 20.58 -4.63
N PHE A 422 16.26 21.21 -3.92
CA PHE A 422 15.87 20.73 -2.60
C PHE A 422 14.71 19.73 -2.62
N THR A 423 14.17 19.42 -3.79
CA THR A 423 13.16 18.35 -3.93
C THR A 423 13.88 17.03 -4.15
N GLY A 424 13.56 16.07 -3.29
CA GLY A 424 14.08 14.71 -3.36
C GLY A 424 13.00 13.71 -3.69
N ARG A 425 13.41 12.49 -4.02
CA ARG A 425 12.52 11.35 -4.24
C ARG A 425 12.74 10.30 -3.16
N SER A 426 11.73 10.07 -2.35
CA SER A 426 11.63 8.90 -1.48
C SER A 426 10.96 7.77 -2.24
N SER A 427 11.59 6.63 -2.36
CA SER A 427 10.99 5.43 -2.95
C SER A 427 11.54 4.18 -2.30
N GLY A 428 10.81 3.08 -2.44
CA GLY A 428 11.23 1.77 -1.96
C GLY A 428 10.53 0.66 -2.73
N LEU A 429 11.32 -0.37 -3.00
CA LEU A 429 10.88 -1.61 -3.63
C LEU A 429 10.61 -2.64 -2.53
N THR A 430 9.40 -3.16 -2.50
CA THR A 430 9.06 -4.31 -1.65
C THR A 430 8.77 -5.49 -2.53
N GLU A 431 9.44 -6.59 -2.29
CA GLU A 431 9.26 -7.86 -2.97
C GLU A 431 8.82 -8.92 -1.96
N ASN A 432 7.73 -9.63 -2.26
CA ASN A 432 7.27 -10.79 -1.50
C ASN A 432 7.20 -11.99 -2.45
N ALA A 433 7.97 -13.03 -2.15
CA ALA A 433 8.01 -14.25 -2.95
C ALA A 433 7.58 -15.46 -2.12
N TYR A 434 6.76 -16.33 -2.71
CA TYR A 434 6.23 -17.56 -2.11
C TYR A 434 6.52 -18.74 -3.01
N LEU A 435 7.13 -19.77 -2.45
CA LEU A 435 7.26 -21.09 -3.07
C LEU A 435 6.47 -22.10 -2.23
N VAL A 436 5.45 -22.68 -2.81
CA VAL A 436 4.56 -23.64 -2.14
C VAL A 436 4.57 -24.96 -2.88
N THR A 437 4.85 -26.04 -2.16
CA THR A 437 4.74 -27.40 -2.66
C THR A 437 3.61 -28.12 -1.91
N ASP A 438 2.65 -28.63 -2.63
CA ASP A 438 1.47 -29.33 -2.10
C ASP A 438 1.40 -30.76 -2.64
N LEU A 439 1.12 -31.71 -1.76
CA LEU A 439 0.70 -33.06 -2.14
C LEU A 439 -0.62 -33.36 -1.43
N VAL A 440 -1.64 -33.72 -2.19
CA VAL A 440 -2.95 -34.16 -1.67
C VAL A 440 -3.29 -35.52 -2.25
N ILE A 441 -3.75 -36.42 -1.41
CA ILE A 441 -4.33 -37.73 -1.80
C ILE A 441 -5.74 -37.78 -1.23
N SER A 442 -6.72 -38.07 -2.06
CA SER A 442 -8.14 -38.15 -1.67
C SER A 442 -8.86 -39.29 -2.33
N GLY A 443 -9.98 -39.68 -1.77
CA GLY A 443 -10.83 -40.74 -2.30
C GLY A 443 -11.72 -41.37 -1.25
N ASP A 444 -12.29 -42.51 -1.56
CA ASP A 444 -13.16 -43.26 -0.67
C ASP A 444 -12.40 -44.41 0.01
N LEU A 445 -12.56 -44.55 1.32
CA LEU A 445 -12.11 -45.71 2.06
C LEU A 445 -13.09 -46.88 1.86
N PRO A 446 -12.63 -48.14 1.90
CA PRO A 446 -13.52 -49.31 1.83
C PRO A 446 -14.24 -49.52 3.17
N ILE A 447 -14.80 -48.48 3.73
CA ILE A 447 -15.55 -48.46 4.99
C ILE A 447 -16.95 -47.94 4.66
N ASP A 448 -17.88 -48.89 4.50
CA ASP A 448 -19.29 -48.57 4.27
C ASP A 448 -20.00 -48.44 5.62
N THR A 449 -20.60 -47.27 5.86
CA THR A 449 -21.37 -46.99 7.08
C THR A 449 -22.82 -47.49 6.99
N GLY A 450 -23.24 -47.98 5.83
CA GLY A 450 -24.64 -48.30 5.50
C GLY A 450 -25.37 -47.10 4.85
N ALA A 451 -24.80 -45.91 4.89
CA ALA A 451 -25.27 -44.72 4.20
C ALA A 451 -24.30 -44.25 3.09
N GLY A 452 -23.18 -44.95 2.94
CA GLY A 452 -22.16 -44.67 1.94
C GLY A 452 -20.74 -44.90 2.46
N ASN A 453 -19.77 -44.78 1.58
CA ASN A 453 -18.36 -44.90 1.93
C ASN A 453 -17.84 -43.67 2.65
N VAL A 454 -16.86 -43.86 3.53
CA VAL A 454 -16.12 -42.76 4.16
C VAL A 454 -15.18 -42.15 3.13
N ALA A 455 -15.40 -40.89 2.76
CA ALA A 455 -14.48 -40.12 1.93
C ALA A 455 -13.37 -39.53 2.80
N PHE A 456 -12.15 -39.41 2.25
CA PHE A 456 -11.02 -38.79 2.95
C PHE A 456 -10.16 -37.93 2.03
N ALA A 457 -9.43 -37.02 2.65
CA ALA A 457 -8.31 -36.30 2.03
C ALA A 457 -7.16 -36.23 3.05
N VAL A 458 -5.94 -36.52 2.61
CA VAL A 458 -4.71 -36.34 3.39
C VAL A 458 -3.71 -35.59 2.55
N GLY A 459 -2.93 -34.72 3.18
CA GLY A 459 -1.96 -33.94 2.42
C GLY A 459 -0.77 -33.49 3.25
N GLY A 460 0.26 -33.11 2.50
CA GLY A 460 1.46 -32.44 3.00
C GLY A 460 1.72 -31.17 2.23
N GLN A 461 2.21 -30.17 2.92
CA GLN A 461 2.51 -28.87 2.34
C GLN A 461 3.85 -28.37 2.86
N HIS A 462 4.69 -27.84 1.96
CA HIS A 462 5.91 -27.13 2.29
C HIS A 462 5.83 -25.73 1.70
N ARG A 463 6.16 -24.72 2.49
CA ARG A 463 6.10 -23.32 2.09
C ARG A 463 7.40 -22.60 2.46
N TYR A 464 7.95 -21.88 1.50
CA TYR A 464 9.03 -20.92 1.68
C TYR A 464 8.50 -19.53 1.36
N TYR A 465 8.65 -18.61 2.28
CA TYR A 465 8.23 -17.22 2.15
C TYR A 465 9.44 -16.31 2.31
N GLU A 466 9.51 -15.31 1.44
CA GLU A 466 10.54 -14.30 1.43
C GLU A 466 9.90 -12.92 1.32
N SER A 467 10.47 -11.94 2.02
CA SER A 467 10.06 -10.54 1.95
C SER A 467 11.30 -9.67 2.01
N GLU A 468 11.50 -8.86 0.97
CA GLU A 468 12.60 -7.90 0.88
C GLU A 468 12.04 -6.48 0.73
N TYR A 469 12.55 -5.53 1.51
CA TYR A 469 12.35 -4.11 1.31
C TYR A 469 13.68 -3.43 1.01
N ASN A 470 13.79 -2.81 -0.16
CA ASN A 470 14.98 -2.11 -0.62
C ASN A 470 14.67 -0.62 -0.83
N PRO A 471 15.17 0.29 0.06
CA PRO A 471 15.00 1.72 -0.12
C PRO A 471 15.78 2.20 -1.34
N THR A 472 15.17 3.09 -2.13
CA THR A 472 15.74 3.64 -3.36
C THR A 472 15.65 5.16 -3.38
N GLY A 473 16.36 5.82 -4.31
CA GLY A 473 16.41 7.28 -4.39
C GLY A 473 17.12 7.90 -3.18
N ASP A 474 16.65 9.08 -2.78
CA ASP A 474 17.18 9.80 -1.61
C ASP A 474 16.76 9.18 -0.26
N ASN A 475 15.93 8.13 -0.31
CA ASN A 475 15.54 7.34 0.86
C ASN A 475 16.63 6.37 1.34
N ARG A 476 17.67 6.19 0.54
CA ARG A 476 18.78 5.31 0.88
C ARG A 476 19.71 5.99 1.88
N VAL A 477 19.54 5.67 3.15
CA VAL A 477 20.40 6.19 4.25
C VAL A 477 21.15 5.03 4.88
N ASP A 478 22.42 5.25 5.18
CA ASP A 478 23.25 4.29 5.90
C ASP A 478 23.09 4.49 7.41
N GLY A 479 22.40 3.55 8.06
CA GLY A 479 22.19 3.53 9.51
C GLY A 479 20.99 4.38 9.97
N ALA A 480 20.85 4.52 11.29
CA ALA A 480 19.76 5.27 11.94
C ALA A 480 19.99 6.79 11.87
N GLN A 481 19.96 7.36 10.68
CA GLN A 481 19.99 8.80 10.48
C GLN A 481 18.57 9.38 10.54
N PRO A 482 18.38 10.64 10.96
CA PRO A 482 17.10 11.31 10.83
C PRO A 482 16.68 11.33 9.35
N SER A 483 15.37 11.26 9.11
CA SER A 483 14.85 11.37 7.74
C SER A 483 15.39 12.62 7.05
N PRO A 484 15.93 12.51 5.83
CA PRO A 484 16.34 13.67 5.06
C PRO A 484 15.16 14.50 4.55
N PHE A 485 13.93 13.99 4.67
CA PHE A 485 12.72 14.63 4.14
C PHE A 485 11.92 15.38 5.20
N HIS A 486 11.15 16.36 4.76
CA HIS A 486 10.22 17.10 5.61
C HIS A 486 9.11 16.21 6.18
N PHE A 487 8.43 15.47 5.32
CA PHE A 487 7.22 14.72 5.68
C PHE A 487 7.40 13.21 5.56
N LEU A 488 8.06 12.75 4.49
CA LEU A 488 8.26 11.32 4.27
C LEU A 488 9.31 10.78 5.23
N GLY A 489 8.99 9.65 5.84
CA GLY A 489 9.95 8.88 6.62
C GLY A 489 10.95 8.14 5.74
N VAL A 490 12.00 7.64 6.35
CA VAL A 490 12.91 6.66 5.77
C VAL A 490 12.59 5.29 6.34
N SER A 491 12.76 4.28 5.51
CA SER A 491 12.74 2.88 5.95
C SER A 491 14.06 2.25 5.58
N LEU A 492 14.62 1.47 6.50
CA LEU A 492 15.88 0.76 6.27
C LEU A 492 15.63 -0.47 5.41
N TYR A 493 16.70 -0.91 4.74
CA TYR A 493 16.71 -2.21 4.09
C TYR A 493 16.29 -3.30 5.08
N ASN A 494 15.45 -4.20 4.64
CA ASN A 494 14.97 -5.32 5.44
C ASN A 494 14.81 -6.55 4.55
N TYR A 495 15.33 -7.68 5.01
CA TYR A 495 15.16 -8.98 4.37
C TYR A 495 14.73 -10.00 5.41
N LEU A 496 13.68 -10.73 5.11
CA LEU A 496 13.07 -11.71 6.00
C LEU A 496 12.69 -12.95 5.20
N GLU A 497 12.93 -14.11 5.77
CA GLU A 497 12.50 -15.39 5.22
C GLU A 497 11.88 -16.28 6.29
N THR A 498 11.04 -17.19 5.89
CA THR A 498 10.52 -18.26 6.75
C THR A 498 10.18 -19.51 5.96
N VAL A 499 10.41 -20.64 6.59
CA VAL A 499 10.04 -21.95 6.06
C VAL A 499 8.99 -22.55 6.99
N ASN A 500 7.98 -23.15 6.44
CA ASN A 500 7.08 -23.98 7.24
C ASN A 500 6.64 -25.21 6.48
N TRP A 501 6.29 -26.26 7.22
CA TRP A 501 5.69 -27.46 6.68
C TRP A 501 4.44 -27.85 7.45
N ALA A 502 3.55 -28.56 6.78
CA ALA A 502 2.31 -29.00 7.39
C ALA A 502 1.94 -30.38 6.88
N VAL A 503 1.20 -31.10 7.72
CA VAL A 503 0.45 -32.29 7.34
C VAL A 503 -0.99 -32.14 7.82
N PHE A 504 -1.92 -32.61 7.02
CA PHE A 504 -3.35 -32.52 7.35
C PHE A 504 -4.10 -33.76 6.88
N GLY A 505 -5.25 -33.99 7.49
CA GLY A 505 -6.18 -35.02 7.08
C GLY A 505 -7.60 -34.65 7.45
N GLU A 506 -8.52 -34.98 6.56
CA GLU A 506 -9.97 -34.83 6.73
C GLU A 506 -10.67 -36.12 6.34
N ALA A 507 -11.79 -36.41 7.00
CA ALA A 507 -12.68 -37.50 6.65
C ALA A 507 -14.14 -37.04 6.70
N ALA A 508 -14.89 -37.32 5.64
CA ALA A 508 -16.33 -37.13 5.57
C ALA A 508 -17.03 -38.52 5.77
N ILE A 509 -17.85 -38.60 6.79
CA ILE A 509 -18.45 -39.83 7.29
C ILE A 509 -19.97 -39.72 7.17
N PRO A 510 -20.60 -40.34 6.19
CA PRO A 510 -22.07 -40.44 6.13
C PRO A 510 -22.54 -41.39 7.23
N LEU A 511 -23.00 -40.84 8.37
CA LEU A 511 -23.45 -41.67 9.51
C LEU A 511 -24.83 -42.29 9.28
N THR A 512 -25.71 -41.60 8.56
CA THR A 512 -27.03 -42.06 8.13
C THR A 512 -27.37 -41.38 6.80
N ASP A 513 -28.41 -41.84 6.10
CA ASP A 513 -28.90 -41.20 4.85
C ASP A 513 -29.23 -39.70 4.99
N SER A 514 -29.36 -39.21 6.21
CA SER A 514 -29.69 -37.80 6.52
C SER A 514 -28.65 -37.06 7.36
N LEU A 515 -27.57 -37.70 7.81
CA LEU A 515 -26.57 -37.10 8.69
C LEU A 515 -25.17 -37.42 8.21
N ASP A 516 -24.48 -36.35 7.78
CA ASP A 516 -23.06 -36.39 7.45
C ASP A 516 -22.25 -35.70 8.54
N VAL A 517 -21.10 -36.26 8.89
CA VAL A 517 -20.14 -35.69 9.84
C VAL A 517 -18.79 -35.62 9.16
N GLU A 518 -18.12 -34.46 9.30
CA GLU A 518 -16.77 -34.26 8.81
C GLU A 518 -15.84 -33.99 10.00
N VAL A 519 -14.70 -34.66 10.01
CA VAL A 519 -13.64 -34.47 11.01
C VAL A 519 -12.34 -34.17 10.29
N GLY A 520 -11.54 -33.29 10.87
CA GLY A 520 -10.25 -32.94 10.29
C GLY A 520 -9.25 -32.49 11.34
N VAL A 521 -7.97 -32.62 11.00
CA VAL A 521 -6.86 -32.14 11.81
C VAL A 521 -5.73 -31.70 10.92
N ARG A 522 -5.07 -30.61 11.31
CA ARG A 522 -3.84 -30.10 10.71
C ARG A 522 -2.79 -29.89 11.78
N TYR A 523 -1.57 -30.36 11.51
CA TYR A 523 -0.35 -29.98 12.21
C TYR A 523 0.49 -29.11 11.29
N GLU A 524 1.00 -28.00 11.80
CA GLU A 524 1.83 -27.05 11.05
C GLU A 524 2.95 -26.54 11.95
N ASP A 525 4.19 -26.56 11.43
CA ASP A 525 5.42 -26.17 12.10
C ASP A 525 6.05 -24.98 11.41
N TYR A 526 6.45 -23.95 12.21
CA TYR A 526 6.94 -22.65 11.76
C TYR A 526 8.35 -22.33 12.32
N ASP A 527 9.19 -23.31 12.59
CA ASP A 527 10.50 -23.15 13.21
C ASP A 527 10.46 -22.61 14.66
N LEU A 528 9.64 -21.60 14.91
CA LEU A 528 9.52 -20.95 16.23
C LEU A 528 8.41 -21.56 17.09
N ASP A 529 7.36 -22.07 16.48
CA ASP A 529 6.20 -22.66 17.16
C ASP A 529 5.47 -23.61 16.23
N ALA A 530 4.83 -24.62 16.79
CA ALA A 530 4.02 -25.57 16.06
C ALA A 530 2.57 -25.53 16.55
N VAL A 531 1.64 -25.69 15.61
CA VAL A 531 0.22 -25.63 15.92
C VAL A 531 -0.50 -26.90 15.45
N THR A 532 -1.45 -27.38 16.26
CA THR A 532 -2.38 -28.44 15.87
C THR A 532 -3.81 -27.91 15.93
N LYS A 533 -4.55 -28.00 14.85
CA LYS A 533 -5.90 -27.42 14.71
C LYS A 533 -6.90 -28.49 14.27
N PRO A 534 -7.91 -28.80 15.11
CA PRO A 534 -9.00 -29.70 14.77
C PRO A 534 -10.17 -28.98 14.11
N LYS A 535 -10.96 -29.76 13.36
CA LYS A 535 -12.25 -29.38 12.78
C LYS A 535 -13.25 -30.50 13.02
N LEU A 536 -14.50 -30.11 13.30
CA LEU A 536 -15.66 -30.99 13.36
C LEU A 536 -16.84 -30.26 12.74
N SER A 537 -17.49 -30.87 11.76
CA SER A 537 -18.74 -30.34 11.21
C SER A 537 -19.78 -31.42 11.07
N ALA A 538 -21.04 -31.03 11.06
CA ALA A 538 -22.17 -31.91 10.84
C ALA A 538 -23.20 -31.23 9.95
N PHE A 539 -23.75 -31.99 9.03
CA PHE A 539 -24.89 -31.64 8.20
C PHE A 539 -25.99 -32.64 8.41
N TRP A 540 -27.16 -32.18 8.85
CA TRP A 540 -28.29 -33.02 9.16
C TRP A 540 -29.56 -32.56 8.43
N ASP A 541 -30.04 -33.37 7.51
CA ASP A 541 -31.35 -33.23 6.90
C ASP A 541 -32.41 -33.80 7.85
N VAL A 542 -33.00 -32.92 8.68
CA VAL A 542 -34.02 -33.30 9.67
C VAL A 542 -35.31 -33.73 8.98
N SER A 543 -35.64 -33.09 7.86
CA SER A 543 -36.80 -33.36 7.00
C SER A 543 -36.59 -32.71 5.63
N ASP A 544 -37.48 -33.04 4.67
CA ASP A 544 -37.48 -32.44 3.31
C ASP A 544 -37.46 -30.89 3.29
N SER A 545 -37.81 -30.25 4.41
CA SER A 545 -37.93 -28.78 4.51
C SER A 545 -36.95 -28.18 5.51
N ILE A 546 -36.20 -28.96 6.29
CA ILE A 546 -35.36 -28.48 7.36
C ILE A 546 -34.01 -29.19 7.33
N ALA A 547 -32.94 -28.44 7.10
CA ALA A 547 -31.56 -28.88 7.23
C ALA A 547 -30.84 -28.06 8.32
N ILE A 548 -30.03 -28.73 9.14
CA ILE A 548 -29.20 -28.11 10.19
C ILE A 548 -27.74 -28.32 9.84
N ARG A 549 -26.97 -27.24 9.93
CA ARG A 549 -25.51 -27.28 9.82
C ARG A 549 -24.87 -26.75 11.11
N ALA A 550 -23.88 -27.48 11.60
CA ALA A 550 -23.09 -27.08 12.75
C ALA A 550 -21.61 -27.32 12.45
N SER A 551 -20.74 -26.40 12.86
CA SER A 551 -19.30 -26.59 12.71
C SER A 551 -18.55 -26.00 13.90
N TYR A 552 -17.48 -26.67 14.28
CA TYR A 552 -16.48 -26.21 15.22
C TYR A 552 -15.10 -26.36 14.58
N GLU A 553 -14.34 -25.28 14.53
CA GLU A 553 -12.99 -25.29 13.99
C GLU A 553 -12.11 -24.32 14.80
N GLN A 554 -10.88 -24.73 15.05
CA GLN A 554 -9.85 -23.84 15.57
C GLN A 554 -9.06 -23.24 14.41
N VAL A 555 -9.19 -21.95 14.26
CA VAL A 555 -8.46 -21.19 13.23
C VAL A 555 -7.25 -20.47 13.83
N PHE A 556 -6.27 -20.16 13.01
CA PHE A 556 -5.08 -19.45 13.43
C PHE A 556 -4.53 -18.60 12.29
N ARG A 557 -3.72 -17.64 12.67
CA ARG A 557 -2.93 -16.84 11.74
C ARG A 557 -1.54 -16.64 12.32
N VAL A 558 -0.54 -16.82 11.48
CA VAL A 558 0.83 -16.43 11.78
C VAL A 558 1.02 -15.00 11.28
N PRO A 559 1.68 -14.10 12.04
CA PRO A 559 2.01 -12.78 11.54
C PRO A 559 2.74 -12.89 10.20
N THR A 560 2.38 -12.03 9.24
CA THR A 560 3.13 -11.91 7.99
C THR A 560 4.56 -11.45 8.28
N LEU A 561 5.53 -11.89 7.48
CA LEU A 561 6.95 -11.61 7.72
C LEU A 561 7.24 -10.16 8.11
N PRO A 562 6.77 -9.14 7.38
CA PRO A 562 7.06 -7.74 7.74
C PRO A 562 6.44 -7.27 9.05
N ASN A 563 5.44 -8.01 9.57
CA ASN A 563 4.75 -7.72 10.82
C ASN A 563 5.10 -8.71 11.95
N ASN A 564 6.11 -9.57 11.75
CA ASN A 564 6.53 -10.49 12.78
C ASN A 564 7.34 -9.74 13.86
N PRO A 565 6.82 -9.58 15.10
CA PRO A 565 7.50 -8.81 16.13
C PRO A 565 8.82 -9.44 16.57
N THR A 566 8.98 -10.74 16.44
CA THR A 566 10.22 -11.45 16.81
C THR A 566 11.36 -11.10 15.87
N ILE A 567 11.07 -10.96 14.59
CA ILE A 567 12.05 -10.60 13.56
C ILE A 567 12.37 -9.10 13.63
N ASN A 568 11.38 -8.26 13.87
CA ASN A 568 11.57 -6.82 14.07
C ASN A 568 12.38 -6.50 15.35
N LEU A 569 12.32 -7.35 16.37
CA LEU A 569 13.09 -7.18 17.60
C LEU A 569 14.61 -7.35 17.37
N GLU A 570 15.03 -8.21 16.48
CA GLU A 570 16.46 -8.36 16.15
C GLU A 570 17.00 -7.15 15.39
N LEU A 571 16.19 -6.52 14.55
CA LEU A 571 16.54 -5.30 13.80
C LEU A 571 16.57 -4.04 14.68
N TYR A 572 15.78 -4.00 15.76
CA TYR A 572 15.69 -2.87 16.70
C TYR A 572 16.45 -3.10 18.01
N ALA A 573 17.15 -4.22 18.19
CA ALA A 573 17.92 -4.53 19.38
C ALA A 573 18.99 -3.49 19.79
N PRO A 574 19.53 -2.61 18.92
CA PRO A 574 20.39 -1.53 19.37
C PRO A 574 19.67 -0.36 20.06
N LEU A 575 18.32 -0.30 19.98
CA LEU A 575 17.51 0.79 20.54
C LEU A 575 16.87 0.39 21.88
N GLY A 576 17.65 -0.17 22.78
CA GLY A 576 17.32 -0.82 24.05
C GLY A 576 16.54 -0.02 25.10
N GLU A 577 15.62 0.91 24.77
CA GLU A 577 14.87 1.64 25.80
C GLU A 577 13.35 1.83 25.55
N TYR A 578 12.74 1.26 24.50
CA TYR A 578 11.29 1.43 24.25
C TYR A 578 10.58 0.13 23.86
N LEU A 579 10.65 -0.88 24.72
CA LEU A 579 9.76 -2.03 24.62
C LEU A 579 8.92 -2.16 25.89
N SER A 580 7.77 -1.50 25.91
CA SER A 580 6.66 -1.97 26.72
C SER A 580 5.96 -3.10 25.95
N ILE A 581 6.20 -4.32 26.37
CA ILE A 581 5.42 -5.47 25.91
C ILE A 581 4.01 -5.29 26.46
N GLU A 582 3.09 -4.80 25.64
CA GLU A 582 1.68 -4.91 25.96
C GLU A 582 1.27 -6.38 25.80
N THR A 583 0.89 -6.99 26.89
CA THR A 583 0.35 -8.34 26.95
C THR A 583 -0.85 -8.48 26.01
N PRO A 584 -1.05 -9.63 25.38
CA PRO A 584 -2.20 -9.85 24.52
C PRO A 584 -3.49 -9.67 25.32
N VAL A 585 -4.36 -8.82 24.82
CA VAL A 585 -5.73 -8.68 25.32
C VAL A 585 -6.46 -10.00 25.08
N PRO A 586 -7.18 -10.56 26.08
CA PRO A 586 -7.81 -11.87 26.03
C PRO A 586 -8.91 -12.00 24.96
#